data_0c37e210d224891cc7a7aa2399f952f9
#
_entry.id   0c37e210d224891cc7a7aa2399f952f9
#
_cell.length_a   1.000
_cell.length_b   1.000
_cell.length_c   1.000
_cell.angle_alpha   90.00
_cell.angle_beta   90.00
_cell.angle_gamma   90.00
#
_symmetry.space_group_name_H-M   'P 1'
#
loop_
_entity.id
_entity.type
_entity.pdbx_description
1 polymer ?
#
loop_
_entity_poly.entity_id
_entity_poly.type
_entity_poly.pdbx_seq_one_letter_code
_entity_poly.pdbx_strand_id
1 'polypeptide(L)'
;MNVHRARQLARRLALQALYQLQINPRSWQDTHQQFSDDPEAERVDREYFRELITAIAPNRAVLDERLAIFSEIPPLELDPVEHAVLWLGIHELEFHPELPYRVALDEAVQLTKQFGATDGHKFVNAVLDRAARQLRPDEYGTPPGNSE
;
A
#
# COMPACT_ATOMS: atom_id res chain seq x y z
N MET A 1 -10.08 -14.11 -16.47
CA MET A 1 -9.96 -13.40 -15.18
C MET A 1 -9.52 -11.96 -15.39
N ASN A 2 -10.08 -11.04 -14.66
CA ASN A 2 -9.73 -9.63 -14.73
C ASN A 2 -8.43 -9.38 -13.96
N VAL A 3 -7.35 -9.01 -14.67
CA VAL A 3 -6.04 -8.77 -14.06
C VAL A 3 -6.09 -7.64 -13.04
N HIS A 4 -6.83 -6.58 -13.35
CA HIS A 4 -6.98 -5.45 -12.42
C HIS A 4 -7.63 -5.89 -11.11
N ARG A 5 -8.69 -6.68 -11.19
CA ARG A 5 -9.37 -7.17 -9.99
C ARG A 5 -8.48 -8.12 -9.19
N ALA A 6 -7.71 -8.98 -9.88
CA ALA A 6 -6.80 -9.89 -9.20
C ALA A 6 -5.73 -9.13 -8.42
N ARG A 7 -5.25 -8.01 -8.96
CA ARG A 7 -4.27 -7.16 -8.26
C ARG A 7 -4.90 -6.39 -7.10
N GLN A 8 -6.15 -5.94 -7.24
CA GLN A 8 -6.86 -5.32 -6.11
C GLN A 8 -6.98 -6.29 -4.95
N LEU A 9 -7.31 -7.55 -5.25
CA LEU A 9 -7.42 -8.58 -4.22
C LEU A 9 -6.06 -8.90 -3.61
N ALA A 10 -4.99 -8.84 -4.41
CA ALA A 10 -3.63 -9.04 -3.89
C ALA A 10 -3.25 -7.93 -2.90
N ARG A 11 -3.59 -6.67 -3.20
CA ARG A 11 -3.35 -5.55 -2.27
C ARG A 11 -4.13 -5.72 -0.97
N ARG A 12 -5.37 -6.16 -1.08
CA ARG A 12 -6.23 -6.41 0.07
C ARG A 12 -5.63 -7.50 0.96
N LEU A 13 -5.18 -8.59 0.35
CA LEU A 13 -4.56 -9.68 1.09
C LEU A 13 -3.24 -9.22 1.73
N ALA A 14 -2.45 -8.43 1.01
CA ALA A 14 -1.21 -7.87 1.53
C ALA A 14 -1.48 -6.95 2.73
N LEU A 15 -2.52 -6.12 2.65
CA LEU A 15 -2.91 -5.26 3.76
C LEU A 15 -3.20 -6.10 5.01
N GLN A 16 -3.98 -7.17 4.86
CA GLN A 16 -4.33 -8.04 5.98
C GLN A 16 -3.10 -8.68 6.60
N ALA A 17 -2.16 -9.15 5.76
CA ALA A 17 -0.92 -9.75 6.24
C ALA A 17 -0.05 -8.73 6.97
N LEU A 18 0.10 -7.53 6.43
CA LEU A 18 0.89 -6.48 7.05
C LEU A 18 0.27 -5.97 8.35
N TYR A 19 -1.05 -5.90 8.39
CA TYR A 19 -1.76 -5.57 9.63
C TYR A 19 -1.49 -6.64 10.70
N GLN A 20 -1.59 -7.91 10.29
CA GLN A 20 -1.35 -9.04 11.22
C GLN A 20 0.06 -8.96 11.81
N LEU A 21 1.06 -8.60 11.01
CA LEU A 21 2.44 -8.46 11.47
C LEU A 21 2.59 -7.38 12.54
N GLN A 22 1.77 -6.34 12.49
CA GLN A 22 1.82 -5.28 13.49
C GLN A 22 1.17 -5.71 14.80
N ILE A 23 0.09 -6.47 14.73
CA ILE A 23 -0.70 -6.87 15.90
C ILE A 23 -0.07 -8.09 16.60
N ASN A 24 0.38 -9.07 15.82
CA ASN A 24 0.99 -10.30 16.30
C ASN A 24 2.38 -10.43 15.69
N PRO A 25 3.41 -9.83 16.30
CA PRO A 25 4.76 -9.90 15.75
C PRO A 25 5.24 -11.35 15.67
N ARG A 26 5.60 -11.76 14.50
CA ARG A 26 6.16 -13.07 14.19
C ARG A 26 7.01 -12.88 12.94
N SER A 27 7.70 -13.95 12.51
CA SER A 27 8.48 -13.82 11.29
C SER A 27 7.53 -13.48 10.12
N TRP A 28 7.92 -12.52 9.29
CA TRP A 28 7.08 -12.15 8.17
C TRP A 28 6.96 -13.30 7.16
N GLN A 29 7.97 -14.20 7.14
CA GLN A 29 7.93 -15.38 6.29
C GLN A 29 6.79 -16.32 6.71
N ASP A 30 6.58 -16.50 8.01
CA ASP A 30 5.49 -17.33 8.51
C ASP A 30 4.14 -16.72 8.17
N THR A 31 4.02 -15.42 8.30
CA THR A 31 2.78 -14.71 7.95
C THR A 31 2.52 -14.80 6.45
N HIS A 32 3.55 -14.63 5.64
CA HIS A 32 3.43 -14.78 4.18
C HIS A 32 2.93 -16.17 3.82
N GLN A 33 3.51 -17.22 4.45
CA GLN A 33 3.10 -18.58 4.18
C GLN A 33 1.64 -18.81 4.59
N GLN A 34 1.25 -18.32 5.75
CA GLN A 34 -0.12 -18.45 6.25
C GLN A 34 -1.13 -17.86 5.25
N PHE A 35 -0.87 -16.65 4.75
CA PHE A 35 -1.79 -16.00 3.82
C PHE A 35 -1.72 -16.61 2.42
N SER A 36 -0.57 -17.14 2.03
CA SER A 36 -0.45 -17.85 0.74
C SER A 36 -1.26 -19.14 0.73
N ASP A 37 -1.43 -19.76 1.89
CA ASP A 37 -2.20 -20.99 2.02
C ASP A 37 -3.70 -20.74 2.20
N ASP A 38 -4.11 -19.48 2.35
CA ASP A 38 -5.51 -19.13 2.49
C ASP A 38 -6.26 -19.41 1.18
N PRO A 39 -7.46 -20.04 1.25
CA PRO A 39 -8.25 -20.29 0.04
C PRO A 39 -8.53 -19.04 -0.81
N GLU A 40 -8.62 -17.87 -0.19
CA GLU A 40 -8.82 -16.62 -0.93
C GLU A 40 -7.63 -16.28 -1.82
N ALA A 41 -6.46 -16.81 -1.53
CA ALA A 41 -5.26 -16.56 -2.32
C ALA A 41 -5.38 -17.10 -3.75
N GLU A 42 -6.31 -18.00 -4.01
CA GLU A 42 -6.53 -18.51 -5.35
C GLU A 42 -7.14 -17.48 -6.29
N ARG A 43 -7.81 -16.47 -5.73
CA ARG A 43 -8.46 -15.42 -6.51
C ARG A 43 -7.55 -14.22 -6.78
N VAL A 44 -6.42 -14.15 -6.09
CA VAL A 44 -5.53 -13.00 -6.17
C VAL A 44 -4.43 -13.24 -7.20
N ASP A 45 -3.81 -12.17 -7.62
CA ASP A 45 -2.54 -12.23 -8.35
C ASP A 45 -1.48 -12.63 -7.34
N ARG A 46 -1.13 -13.92 -7.31
CA ARG A 46 -0.21 -14.48 -6.32
C ARG A 46 1.19 -13.90 -6.43
N GLU A 47 1.63 -13.65 -7.65
CA GLU A 47 2.94 -13.07 -7.88
C GLU A 47 3.01 -11.66 -7.33
N TYR A 48 1.96 -10.89 -7.55
CA TYR A 48 1.90 -9.52 -7.05
C TYR A 48 1.82 -9.49 -5.53
N PHE A 49 1.00 -10.36 -4.93
CA PHE A 49 0.94 -10.49 -3.47
C PHE A 49 2.31 -10.83 -2.88
N ARG A 50 3.00 -11.80 -3.49
CA ARG A 50 4.33 -12.20 -3.04
C ARG A 50 5.31 -11.03 -3.14
N GLU A 51 5.28 -10.30 -4.26
CA GLU A 51 6.16 -9.15 -4.47
C GLU A 51 5.91 -8.09 -3.40
N LEU A 52 4.65 -7.77 -3.12
CA LEU A 52 4.32 -6.78 -2.11
C LEU A 52 4.84 -7.16 -0.72
N ILE A 53 4.60 -8.40 -0.31
CA ILE A 53 5.01 -8.84 1.02
C ILE A 53 6.54 -8.96 1.13
N THR A 54 7.19 -9.55 0.13
CA THR A 54 8.64 -9.76 0.21
C THR A 54 9.43 -8.45 0.09
N ALA A 55 8.86 -7.45 -0.56
CA ALA A 55 9.50 -6.14 -0.67
C ALA A 55 9.20 -5.26 0.55
N ILE A 56 7.98 -5.30 1.07
CA ILE A 56 7.56 -4.39 2.14
C ILE A 56 7.94 -4.90 3.52
N ALA A 57 7.62 -6.15 3.83
CA ALA A 57 7.77 -6.65 5.20
C ALA A 57 9.18 -6.52 5.76
N PRO A 58 10.25 -6.92 5.02
CA PRO A 58 11.60 -6.76 5.55
C PRO A 58 12.10 -5.31 5.56
N ASN A 59 11.41 -4.40 4.85
CA ASN A 59 11.83 -3.02 4.70
C ASN A 59 10.93 -2.02 5.43
N ARG A 60 10.13 -2.49 6.39
CA ARG A 60 9.18 -1.63 7.11
C ARG A 60 9.85 -0.43 7.78
N ALA A 61 11.02 -0.63 8.36
CA ALA A 61 11.74 0.45 9.02
C ALA A 61 12.17 1.55 8.03
N VAL A 62 12.65 1.14 6.84
CA VAL A 62 13.03 2.09 5.80
C VAL A 62 11.81 2.84 5.28
N LEU A 63 10.69 2.12 5.10
CA LEU A 63 9.45 2.75 4.68
C LEU A 63 8.95 3.76 5.71
N ASP A 64 9.11 3.47 6.99
CA ASP A 64 8.72 4.41 8.05
C ASP A 64 9.58 5.67 8.02
N GLU A 65 10.87 5.56 7.71
CA GLU A 65 11.72 6.74 7.55
C GLU A 65 11.23 7.63 6.41
N ARG A 66 10.75 7.03 5.34
CA ARG A 66 10.16 7.78 4.22
C ARG A 66 8.82 8.39 4.57
N LEU A 67 7.98 7.62 5.25
CA LEU A 67 6.68 8.11 5.70
C LEU A 67 6.83 9.34 6.59
N ALA A 68 7.83 9.35 7.45
CA ALA A 68 8.07 10.46 8.36
C ALA A 68 8.28 11.79 7.62
N ILE A 69 8.75 11.73 6.38
CA ILE A 69 8.95 12.94 5.57
C ILE A 69 7.59 13.52 5.13
N PHE A 70 6.61 12.68 4.88
CA PHE A 70 5.33 13.08 4.29
C PHE A 70 4.16 13.13 5.26
N SER A 71 4.33 12.56 6.45
CA SER A 71 3.26 12.46 7.45
C SER A 71 3.50 13.42 8.59
N GLU A 72 2.45 14.13 9.01
CA GLU A 72 2.49 14.96 10.21
C GLU A 72 2.41 14.13 11.48
N ILE A 73 1.90 12.89 11.36
CA ILE A 73 1.80 11.97 12.48
C ILE A 73 3.01 11.03 12.42
N PRO A 74 3.77 10.89 13.52
CA PRO A 74 4.89 9.94 13.52
C PRO A 74 4.42 8.52 13.19
N PRO A 75 5.19 7.76 12.40
CA PRO A 75 4.76 6.41 12.01
C PRO A 75 4.35 5.50 13.16
N LEU A 76 5.03 5.60 14.31
CA LEU A 76 4.70 4.77 15.47
C LEU A 76 3.34 5.09 16.09
N GLU A 77 2.78 6.23 15.75
CA GLU A 77 1.47 6.67 16.28
C GLU A 77 0.34 6.47 15.29
N LEU A 78 0.64 5.90 14.10
CA LEU A 78 -0.37 5.69 13.09
C LEU A 78 -1.31 4.53 13.45
N ASP A 79 -2.57 4.68 13.05
CA ASP A 79 -3.50 3.55 13.08
C ASP A 79 -2.91 2.41 12.25
N PRO A 80 -2.94 1.15 12.76
CA PRO A 80 -2.29 0.03 12.05
C PRO A 80 -2.79 -0.22 10.64
N VAL A 81 -4.07 0.00 10.36
CA VAL A 81 -4.59 -0.17 9.00
C VAL A 81 -4.03 0.91 8.09
N GLU A 82 -4.09 2.16 8.53
CA GLU A 82 -3.57 3.27 7.74
C GLU A 82 -2.07 3.13 7.52
N HIS A 83 -1.35 2.68 8.54
CA HIS A 83 0.09 2.44 8.45
C HIS A 83 0.41 1.42 7.35
N ALA A 84 -0.29 0.29 7.36
CA ALA A 84 -0.08 -0.75 6.34
C ALA A 84 -0.45 -0.27 4.94
N VAL A 85 -1.54 0.49 4.82
CA VAL A 85 -1.94 1.05 3.52
C VAL A 85 -0.89 2.04 3.01
N LEU A 86 -0.30 2.84 3.91
CA LEU A 86 0.74 3.78 3.54
C LEU A 86 2.00 3.06 3.08
N TRP A 87 2.38 1.95 3.71
CA TRP A 87 3.50 1.13 3.21
C TRP A 87 3.24 0.68 1.79
N LEU A 88 2.02 0.16 1.52
CA LEU A 88 1.66 -0.28 0.17
C LEU A 88 1.73 0.88 -0.83
N GLY A 89 1.16 2.02 -0.47
CA GLY A 89 1.12 3.18 -1.36
C GLY A 89 2.49 3.72 -1.70
N ILE A 90 3.35 3.90 -0.69
CA ILE A 90 4.73 4.37 -0.91
C ILE A 90 5.49 3.39 -1.79
N HIS A 91 5.36 2.10 -1.50
CA HIS A 91 6.02 1.07 -2.30
C HIS A 91 5.59 1.13 -3.76
N GLU A 92 4.28 1.23 -4.01
CA GLU A 92 3.80 1.27 -5.39
C GLU A 92 4.21 2.56 -6.10
N LEU A 93 4.18 3.68 -5.40
CA LEU A 93 4.63 4.93 -6.00
C LEU A 93 6.10 4.88 -6.40
N GLU A 94 6.92 4.24 -5.58
CA GLU A 94 8.36 4.21 -5.81
C GLU A 94 8.81 3.13 -6.79
N PHE A 95 8.23 1.93 -6.72
CA PHE A 95 8.73 0.77 -7.44
C PHE A 95 7.83 0.27 -8.56
N HIS A 96 6.65 0.85 -8.75
CA HIS A 96 5.73 0.44 -9.80
C HIS A 96 5.37 1.62 -10.71
N PRO A 97 6.35 2.10 -11.49
CA PRO A 97 6.12 3.26 -12.37
C PRO A 97 5.09 3.00 -13.45
N GLU A 98 4.83 1.73 -13.77
CA GLU A 98 3.79 1.37 -14.74
C GLU A 98 2.39 1.67 -14.21
N LEU A 99 2.23 1.80 -12.87
CA LEU A 99 0.96 2.14 -12.25
C LEU A 99 0.86 3.67 -12.13
N PRO A 100 -0.12 4.32 -12.77
CA PRO A 100 -0.28 5.77 -12.62
C PRO A 100 -0.44 6.15 -11.15
N TYR A 101 0.16 7.27 -10.75
CA TYR A 101 0.12 7.63 -9.34
C TYR A 101 -1.31 7.82 -8.82
N ARG A 102 -2.20 8.33 -9.66
CA ARG A 102 -3.61 8.50 -9.27
C ARG A 102 -4.29 7.18 -8.97
N VAL A 103 -3.91 6.12 -9.68
CA VAL A 103 -4.45 4.79 -9.42
C VAL A 103 -3.90 4.27 -8.09
N ALA A 104 -2.60 4.48 -7.83
CA ALA A 104 -2.03 4.08 -6.54
C ALA A 104 -2.74 4.77 -5.37
N LEU A 105 -3.02 6.06 -5.50
CA LEU A 105 -3.75 6.81 -4.48
C LEU A 105 -5.18 6.31 -4.33
N ASP A 106 -5.89 6.08 -5.43
CA ASP A 106 -7.26 5.60 -5.40
C ASP A 106 -7.37 4.23 -4.73
N GLU A 107 -6.44 3.32 -5.05
CA GLU A 107 -6.46 1.98 -4.45
C GLU A 107 -6.21 2.06 -2.95
N ALA A 108 -5.29 2.91 -2.52
CA ALA A 108 -5.02 3.12 -1.10
C ALA A 108 -6.24 3.71 -0.38
N VAL A 109 -6.89 4.68 -0.99
CA VAL A 109 -8.10 5.30 -0.44
C VAL A 109 -9.21 4.26 -0.30
N GLN A 110 -9.42 3.42 -1.32
CA GLN A 110 -10.46 2.39 -1.26
C GLN A 110 -10.20 1.37 -0.15
N LEU A 111 -8.94 0.94 0.01
CA LEU A 111 -8.58 0.03 1.10
C LEU A 111 -8.85 0.67 2.47
N THR A 112 -8.52 1.93 2.62
CA THR A 112 -8.74 2.63 3.89
C THR A 112 -10.22 2.79 4.18
N LYS A 113 -11.03 3.09 3.16
CA LYS A 113 -12.48 3.17 3.34
C LYS A 113 -13.07 1.83 3.76
N GLN A 114 -12.52 0.74 3.25
CA GLN A 114 -13.03 -0.60 3.52
C GLN A 114 -12.62 -1.11 4.90
N PHE A 115 -11.40 -0.83 5.34
CA PHE A 115 -10.83 -1.46 6.53
C PHE A 115 -10.43 -0.48 7.63
N GLY A 116 -10.29 0.79 7.32
CA GLY A 116 -9.81 1.78 8.27
C GLY A 116 -10.93 2.51 9.02
N ALA A 117 -10.52 3.45 9.86
CA ALA A 117 -11.45 4.28 10.60
C ALA A 117 -12.13 5.29 9.66
N THR A 118 -13.26 5.82 10.11
CA THR A 118 -13.97 6.89 9.41
C THR A 118 -13.01 8.06 9.19
N ASP A 119 -12.96 8.59 7.99
CA ASP A 119 -12.09 9.70 7.59
C ASP A 119 -10.59 9.38 7.52
N GLY A 120 -10.15 8.15 7.86
CA GLY A 120 -8.76 7.76 7.71
C GLY A 120 -8.28 7.89 6.28
N HIS A 121 -9.17 7.68 5.30
CA HIS A 121 -8.83 7.79 3.88
C HIS A 121 -8.40 9.20 3.48
N LYS A 122 -8.88 10.24 4.17
CA LYS A 122 -8.49 11.62 3.88
C LYS A 122 -7.03 11.84 4.26
N PHE A 123 -6.62 11.31 5.40
CA PHE A 123 -5.24 11.37 5.86
C PHE A 123 -4.33 10.59 4.92
N VAL A 124 -4.71 9.37 4.58
CA VAL A 124 -3.93 8.52 3.67
C VAL A 124 -3.74 9.21 2.31
N ASN A 125 -4.83 9.77 1.78
CA ASN A 125 -4.75 10.47 0.48
C ASN A 125 -3.79 11.66 0.56
N ALA A 126 -3.85 12.43 1.64
CA ALA A 126 -2.99 13.61 1.80
C ALA A 126 -1.52 13.22 1.88
N VAL A 127 -1.19 12.17 2.65
CA VAL A 127 0.19 11.70 2.78
C VAL A 127 0.72 11.21 1.43
N LEU A 128 -0.05 10.36 0.75
CA LEU A 128 0.37 9.80 -0.53
C LEU A 128 0.44 10.85 -1.64
N ASP A 129 -0.42 11.86 -1.59
CA ASP A 129 -0.35 12.95 -2.55
C ASP A 129 0.96 13.73 -2.39
N ARG A 130 1.36 14.01 -1.16
CA ARG A 130 2.66 14.65 -0.90
C ARG A 130 3.82 13.77 -1.38
N ALA A 131 3.72 12.46 -1.13
CA ALA A 131 4.73 11.51 -1.60
C ALA A 131 4.81 11.48 -3.12
N ALA A 132 3.67 11.51 -3.80
CA ALA A 132 3.63 11.47 -5.26
C ALA A 132 4.32 12.67 -5.90
N ARG A 133 4.21 13.84 -5.27
CA ARG A 133 4.91 15.04 -5.78
C ARG A 133 6.41 14.81 -5.86
N GLN A 134 6.96 14.10 -4.92
CA GLN A 134 8.40 13.88 -4.84
C GLN A 134 8.82 12.61 -5.59
N LEU A 135 8.03 11.55 -5.54
CA LEU A 135 8.36 10.27 -6.16
C LEU A 135 7.98 10.18 -7.63
N ARG A 136 7.02 10.97 -8.06
CA ARG A 136 6.51 11.00 -9.44
C ARG A 136 6.45 12.43 -9.97
N PRO A 137 7.57 13.17 -9.94
CA PRO A 137 7.53 14.59 -10.33
C PRO A 137 7.12 14.80 -11.78
N ASP A 138 7.51 13.90 -12.67
CA ASP A 138 7.20 14.04 -14.10
C ASP A 138 5.72 13.78 -14.40
N GLU A 139 5.11 12.93 -13.60
CA GLU A 139 3.70 12.56 -13.77
C GLU A 139 2.79 13.50 -12.99
N TYR A 140 3.21 13.84 -11.78
CA TYR A 140 2.45 14.74 -10.92
C TYR A 140 2.43 16.14 -11.55
N GLY A 141 1.32 16.80 -11.47
CA GLY A 141 1.19 18.12 -12.05
C GLY A 141 0.72 18.13 -13.49
N THR A 142 0.66 16.97 -14.15
CA THR A 142 0.07 16.87 -15.48
C THR A 142 -1.45 16.79 -15.31
N PRO A 143 -2.22 17.76 -15.84
CA PRO A 143 -3.68 17.72 -15.68
C PRO A 143 -4.26 16.46 -16.31
N PRO A 144 -5.31 15.89 -15.72
CA PRO A 144 -5.98 14.74 -16.31
C PRO A 144 -6.48 15.07 -17.72
N GLY A 145 -6.23 14.17 -18.67
CA GLY A 145 -6.66 14.35 -20.05
C GLY A 145 -5.86 15.35 -20.85
N ASN A 146 -4.82 15.93 -20.28
CA ASN A 146 -3.94 16.83 -20.97
C ASN A 146 -2.62 16.15 -21.26
N SER A 147 -2.28 16.03 -22.53
CA SER A 147 -1.11 15.31 -22.98
C SER A 147 -0.05 16.22 -23.53
N GLU A 148 0.28 17.24 -22.87
CA GLU A 148 1.27 18.20 -23.34
C GLU A 148 2.58 17.65 -23.82
#